data_bad16a2472c63e189465f835fde5bb28
#
_entry.id   bad16a2472c63e189465f835fde5bb28
#
_cell.length_a   1.000
_cell.length_b   1.000
_cell.length_c   1.000
_cell.angle_alpha   90.00
_cell.angle_beta   90.00
_cell.angle_gamma   90.00
#
_symmetry.space_group_name_H-M   'P 1'
#
loop_
_entity.id
_entity.type
_entity.pdbx_description
1 polymer ?
#
loop_
_entity_poly.entity_id
_entity_poly.type
_entity_poly.pdbx_seq_one_letter_code
_entity_poly.pdbx_strand_id
1 'polypeptide(L)'
;MDISQDTNTVYLFLFGISILASFIDSIAGGGGLLTTPSMLLVGINPLTVLGTNKFQSSFSTFTSARNYFVNGYLTDVNKNKYFILSFIGSSFGTLMVSRLSDEILRTLIPILLISVAIFFILNRQVKTDLSIYIVLLTPLIFLIGFYDGFFGPGTGSFFVMLFLIFKNQTLLESTATSKLLNFASNFAAFIIFALQGYVIWELGIIMAIGGITGAYLGSKSAIKVGDKLIRPILVVVSILLSLRILFS
;
A
#
# COMPACT_ATOMS: atom_id res chain seq x y z
N MET A 1 -25.25 1.55 11.80
CA MET A 1 -24.56 1.34 13.06
C MET A 1 -23.84 2.65 13.37
N ASP A 2 -24.31 3.37 14.36
CA ASP A 2 -23.82 4.71 14.67
C ASP A 2 -22.48 4.58 15.43
N ILE A 3 -21.38 4.50 14.68
CA ILE A 3 -20.00 4.38 15.21
C ILE A 3 -19.51 5.77 15.72
N SER A 4 -20.33 6.81 15.56
CA SER A 4 -19.94 8.21 15.78
C SER A 4 -19.90 8.66 17.23
N GLN A 5 -20.22 7.83 18.21
CA GLN A 5 -20.42 8.31 19.59
C GLN A 5 -19.33 7.94 20.61
N ASP A 6 -18.39 7.02 20.30
CA ASP A 6 -17.31 6.69 21.22
C ASP A 6 -15.95 6.64 20.49
N THR A 7 -15.12 7.63 20.72
CA THR A 7 -13.76 7.74 20.15
C THR A 7 -12.92 6.49 20.41
N ASN A 8 -13.05 5.86 21.57
CA ASN A 8 -12.31 4.65 21.94
C ASN A 8 -12.72 3.47 21.07
N THR A 9 -14.02 3.32 20.77
CA THR A 9 -14.53 2.26 19.90
C THR A 9 -14.01 2.44 18.46
N VAL A 10 -13.98 3.67 17.94
CA VAL A 10 -13.40 3.98 16.62
C VAL A 10 -11.92 3.64 16.57
N TYR A 11 -11.15 4.02 17.59
CA TYR A 11 -9.72 3.75 17.66
C TYR A 11 -9.42 2.25 17.74
N LEU A 12 -10.18 1.51 18.54
CA LEU A 12 -10.04 0.05 18.65
C LEU A 12 -10.38 -0.65 17.33
N PHE A 13 -11.45 -0.22 16.65
CA PHE A 13 -11.82 -0.72 15.33
C PHE A 13 -10.71 -0.50 14.31
N LEU A 14 -10.22 0.75 14.18
CA LEU A 14 -9.17 1.08 13.22
C LEU A 14 -7.81 0.46 13.57
N PHE A 15 -7.53 0.25 14.86
CA PHE A 15 -6.38 -0.56 15.30
C PHE A 15 -6.45 -2.00 14.80
N GLY A 16 -7.60 -2.67 14.98
CA GLY A 16 -7.83 -4.03 14.46
C GLY A 16 -7.72 -4.11 12.93
N ILE A 17 -8.32 -3.13 12.23
CA ILE A 17 -8.20 -3.01 10.77
C ILE A 17 -6.74 -2.81 10.35
N SER A 18 -5.95 -2.01 11.07
CA SER A 18 -4.55 -1.75 10.73
C SER A 18 -3.68 -3.00 10.87
N ILE A 19 -3.95 -3.86 11.86
CA ILE A 19 -3.27 -5.16 12.01
C ILE A 19 -3.56 -6.05 10.80
N LEU A 20 -4.84 -6.25 10.47
CA LEU A 20 -5.27 -7.10 9.36
C LEU A 20 -4.76 -6.57 8.01
N ALA A 21 -4.94 -5.28 7.77
CA ALA A 21 -4.51 -4.62 6.55
C ALA A 21 -3.00 -4.74 6.35
N SER A 22 -2.20 -4.48 7.39
CA SER A 22 -0.74 -4.54 7.31
C SER A 22 -0.22 -5.98 7.25
N PHE A 23 -0.91 -6.94 7.87
CA PHE A 23 -0.62 -8.36 7.69
C PHE A 23 -0.75 -8.76 6.22
N ILE A 24 -1.89 -8.46 5.60
CA ILE A 24 -2.17 -8.73 4.18
C ILE A 24 -1.20 -7.96 3.29
N ASP A 25 -1.01 -6.65 3.57
CA ASP A 25 -0.12 -5.79 2.80
C ASP A 25 1.30 -6.32 2.74
N SER A 26 1.83 -6.77 3.86
CA SER A 26 3.21 -7.28 3.95
C SER A 26 3.45 -8.53 3.10
N ILE A 27 2.41 -9.28 2.78
CA ILE A 27 2.45 -10.52 1.98
C ILE A 27 2.21 -10.23 0.50
N ALA A 28 1.17 -9.45 0.20
CA ALA A 28 0.62 -9.33 -1.15
C ALA A 28 0.49 -7.89 -1.65
N GLY A 29 0.59 -6.91 -0.79
CA GLY A 29 0.22 -5.54 -1.07
C GLY A 29 -1.28 -5.28 -0.86
N GLY A 30 -1.69 -4.03 -0.91
CA GLY A 30 -3.11 -3.66 -0.89
C GLY A 30 -3.69 -3.30 0.48
N GLY A 31 -2.90 -3.13 1.54
CA GLY A 31 -3.40 -2.74 2.86
C GLY A 31 -4.24 -1.46 2.87
N GLY A 32 -3.87 -0.48 2.04
CA GLY A 32 -4.63 0.74 1.86
C GLY A 32 -6.07 0.53 1.35
N LEU A 33 -6.35 -0.59 0.71
CA LEU A 33 -7.70 -0.97 0.26
C LEU A 33 -8.64 -1.33 1.43
N LEU A 34 -8.09 -1.62 2.60
CA LEU A 34 -8.84 -1.84 3.83
C LEU A 34 -8.83 -0.59 4.72
N THR A 35 -7.66 0.00 4.96
CA THR A 35 -7.51 1.13 5.89
C THR A 35 -8.18 2.40 5.39
N THR A 36 -8.01 2.77 4.11
CA THR A 36 -8.58 4.00 3.53
C THR A 36 -10.11 4.03 3.64
N PRO A 37 -10.86 3.02 3.12
CA PRO A 37 -12.30 3.05 3.23
C PRO A 37 -12.80 2.89 4.68
N SER A 38 -12.08 2.20 5.55
CA SER A 38 -12.46 2.10 6.96
C SER A 38 -12.40 3.44 7.69
N MET A 39 -11.38 4.27 7.39
CA MET A 39 -11.30 5.63 7.92
C MET A 39 -12.35 6.57 7.32
N LEU A 40 -12.68 6.42 6.02
CA LEU A 40 -13.77 7.19 5.40
C LEU A 40 -15.13 6.84 6.00
N LEU A 41 -15.39 5.56 6.32
CA LEU A 41 -16.63 5.09 6.93
C LEU A 41 -16.89 5.69 8.32
N VAL A 42 -15.83 5.99 9.08
CA VAL A 42 -15.95 6.65 10.38
C VAL A 42 -15.97 8.19 10.26
N GLY A 43 -16.09 8.73 9.04
CA GLY A 43 -16.36 10.15 8.79
C GLY A 43 -15.11 11.04 8.73
N ILE A 44 -13.90 10.47 8.65
CA ILE A 44 -12.66 11.26 8.50
C ILE A 44 -12.59 11.89 7.10
N ASN A 45 -12.16 13.13 7.00
CA ASN A 45 -12.02 13.84 5.73
C ASN A 45 -10.99 13.18 4.80
N PRO A 46 -11.20 13.15 3.47
CA PRO A 46 -10.38 12.43 2.52
C PRO A 46 -8.88 12.73 2.58
N LEU A 47 -8.46 14.00 2.59
CA LEU A 47 -7.03 14.36 2.70
C LEU A 47 -6.42 13.87 4.01
N THR A 48 -7.15 13.99 5.10
CA THR A 48 -6.72 13.52 6.42
C THR A 48 -6.65 11.98 6.48
N VAL A 49 -7.55 11.29 5.80
CA VAL A 49 -7.48 9.82 5.61
C VAL A 49 -6.20 9.45 4.89
N LEU A 50 -5.90 10.11 3.76
CA LEU A 50 -4.68 9.82 3.00
C LEU A 50 -3.44 10.09 3.85
N GLY A 51 -3.35 11.24 4.52
CA GLY A 51 -2.20 11.60 5.34
C GLY A 51 -1.98 10.65 6.52
N THR A 52 -3.03 10.33 7.27
CA THR A 52 -2.97 9.40 8.41
C THR A 52 -2.63 7.98 7.96
N ASN A 53 -3.18 7.54 6.82
CA ASN A 53 -2.83 6.25 6.23
C ASN A 53 -1.35 6.20 5.82
N LYS A 54 -0.80 7.26 5.21
CA LYS A 54 0.62 7.32 4.81
C LYS A 54 1.55 7.27 6.02
N PHE A 55 1.18 7.92 7.12
CA PHE A 55 1.91 7.80 8.39
C PHE A 55 1.95 6.35 8.86
N GLN A 56 0.80 5.71 9.07
CA GLN A 56 0.69 4.31 9.51
C GLN A 56 1.41 3.35 8.56
N SER A 57 1.20 3.51 7.25
CA SER A 57 1.78 2.65 6.21
C SER A 57 3.31 2.77 6.14
N SER A 58 3.89 3.94 6.47
CA SER A 58 5.34 4.09 6.55
C SER A 58 5.96 3.13 7.56
N PHE A 59 5.38 3.00 8.74
CA PHE A 59 5.89 2.09 9.77
C PHE A 59 5.66 0.63 9.41
N SER A 60 4.51 0.28 8.85
CA SER A 60 4.21 -1.11 8.47
C SER A 60 5.09 -1.58 7.31
N THR A 61 5.26 -0.75 6.26
CA THR A 61 6.09 -1.11 5.11
C THR A 61 7.58 -1.11 5.45
N PHE A 62 8.05 -0.21 6.33
CA PHE A 62 9.39 -0.27 6.89
C PHE A 62 9.63 -1.59 7.63
N THR A 63 8.71 -2.01 8.48
CA THR A 63 8.80 -3.26 9.24
C THR A 63 8.90 -4.47 8.31
N SER A 64 8.05 -4.52 7.28
CA SER A 64 8.09 -5.58 6.26
C SER A 64 9.39 -5.58 5.47
N ALA A 65 9.81 -4.40 4.96
CA ALA A 65 11.04 -4.24 4.18
C ALA A 65 12.28 -4.67 5.01
N ARG A 66 12.34 -4.28 6.28
CA ARG A 66 13.39 -4.69 7.20
C ARG A 66 13.42 -6.20 7.41
N ASN A 67 12.24 -6.84 7.60
CA ASN A 67 12.18 -8.30 7.75
C ASN A 67 12.68 -9.02 6.51
N TYR A 68 12.28 -8.61 5.32
CA TYR A 68 12.77 -9.18 4.06
C TYR A 68 14.26 -8.92 3.85
N PHE A 69 14.76 -7.73 4.21
CA PHE A 69 16.18 -7.40 4.12
C PHE A 69 17.04 -8.29 5.00
N VAL A 70 16.70 -8.42 6.29
CA VAL A 70 17.46 -9.23 7.26
C VAL A 70 17.47 -10.72 6.86
N ASN A 71 16.44 -11.20 6.17
CA ASN A 71 16.35 -12.58 5.69
C ASN A 71 16.91 -12.77 4.26
N GLY A 72 17.58 -11.74 3.68
CA GLY A 72 18.33 -11.87 2.43
C GLY A 72 17.51 -11.82 1.14
N TYR A 73 16.23 -11.39 1.18
CA TYR A 73 15.36 -11.33 -0.02
C TYR A 73 15.46 -10.02 -0.80
N LEU A 74 16.17 -9.01 -0.29
CA LEU A 74 16.37 -7.72 -0.96
C LEU A 74 17.64 -7.74 -1.81
N THR A 75 17.63 -8.53 -2.87
CA THR A 75 18.80 -8.88 -3.69
C THR A 75 19.09 -7.88 -4.82
N ASP A 76 18.12 -7.05 -5.24
CA ASP A 76 18.30 -6.15 -6.39
C ASP A 76 19.39 -5.12 -6.14
N VAL A 77 20.40 -5.10 -7.03
CA VAL A 77 21.55 -4.17 -6.96
C VAL A 77 21.17 -2.71 -7.18
N ASN A 78 20.07 -2.44 -7.90
CA ASN A 78 19.57 -1.11 -8.20
C ASN A 78 18.53 -0.61 -7.18
N LYS A 79 18.29 -1.32 -6.08
CA LYS A 79 17.25 -0.99 -5.09
C LYS A 79 17.31 0.45 -4.59
N ASN A 80 18.49 1.02 -4.41
CA ASN A 80 18.65 2.42 -3.95
C ASN A 80 18.16 3.42 -5.01
N LYS A 81 18.47 3.19 -6.29
CA LYS A 81 17.95 3.99 -7.40
C LYS A 81 16.42 3.93 -7.45
N TYR A 82 15.86 2.74 -7.33
CA TYR A 82 14.42 2.52 -7.35
C TYR A 82 13.72 3.14 -6.14
N PHE A 83 14.34 3.08 -4.97
CA PHE A 83 13.88 3.77 -3.76
C PHE A 83 13.74 5.29 -4.01
N ILE A 84 14.78 5.92 -4.54
CA ILE A 84 14.77 7.37 -4.84
C ILE A 84 13.68 7.71 -5.86
N LEU A 85 13.53 6.91 -6.92
CA LEU A 85 12.50 7.13 -7.94
C LEU A 85 11.09 7.03 -7.37
N SER A 86 10.83 6.02 -6.53
CA SER A 86 9.54 5.85 -5.85
C SER A 86 9.26 7.01 -4.90
N PHE A 87 10.27 7.44 -4.13
CA PHE A 87 10.19 8.60 -3.24
C PHE A 87 9.84 9.89 -3.99
N ILE A 88 10.58 10.19 -5.07
CA ILE A 88 10.35 11.41 -5.87
C ILE A 88 8.98 11.34 -6.55
N GLY A 89 8.63 10.21 -7.17
CA GLY A 89 7.31 10.03 -7.78
C GLY A 89 6.19 10.30 -6.79
N SER A 90 6.27 9.70 -5.61
CA SER A 90 5.28 9.88 -4.55
C SER A 90 5.19 11.32 -4.05
N SER A 91 6.32 12.02 -3.94
CA SER A 91 6.33 13.44 -3.58
C SER A 91 5.50 14.27 -4.56
N PHE A 92 5.68 14.07 -5.86
CA PHE A 92 4.87 14.76 -6.89
C PHE A 92 3.38 14.39 -6.81
N GLY A 93 3.07 13.10 -6.64
CA GLY A 93 1.68 12.64 -6.50
C GLY A 93 0.98 13.26 -5.31
N THR A 94 1.67 13.31 -4.15
CA THR A 94 1.13 13.90 -2.92
C THR A 94 0.94 15.41 -3.04
N LEU A 95 1.87 16.13 -3.63
CA LEU A 95 1.74 17.57 -3.88
C LEU A 95 0.57 17.86 -4.85
N MET A 96 0.29 16.97 -5.77
CA MET A 96 -0.84 17.11 -6.68
C MET A 96 -2.18 16.86 -5.99
N VAL A 97 -2.32 15.74 -5.27
CA VAL A 97 -3.59 15.39 -4.61
C VAL A 97 -3.94 16.37 -3.50
N SER A 98 -2.96 16.92 -2.79
CA SER A 98 -3.20 17.90 -1.73
C SER A 98 -3.73 19.26 -2.21
N ARG A 99 -3.75 19.49 -3.53
CA ARG A 99 -4.38 20.68 -4.14
C ARG A 99 -5.85 20.45 -4.51
N LEU A 100 -6.34 19.22 -4.41
CA LEU A 100 -7.73 18.89 -4.70
C LEU A 100 -8.61 19.18 -3.49
N SER A 101 -9.84 19.62 -3.74
CA SER A 101 -10.83 19.78 -2.67
C SER A 101 -11.32 18.44 -2.15
N ASP A 102 -11.75 18.39 -0.87
CA ASP A 102 -12.35 17.21 -0.27
C ASP A 102 -13.56 16.69 -1.06
N GLU A 103 -14.32 17.58 -1.69
CA GLU A 103 -15.48 17.24 -2.54
C GLU A 103 -15.06 16.40 -3.75
N ILE A 104 -14.01 16.83 -4.46
CA ILE A 104 -13.44 16.06 -5.58
C ILE A 104 -12.93 14.71 -5.09
N LEU A 105 -12.25 14.67 -3.96
CA LEU A 105 -11.67 13.45 -3.40
C LEU A 105 -12.74 12.47 -2.92
N ARG A 106 -13.86 12.93 -2.37
CA ARG A 106 -15.00 12.06 -1.99
C ARG A 106 -15.55 11.28 -3.18
N THR A 107 -15.52 11.85 -4.37
CA THR A 107 -15.93 11.19 -5.61
C THR A 107 -14.80 10.36 -6.23
N LEU A 108 -13.58 10.90 -6.23
CA LEU A 108 -12.43 10.31 -6.90
C LEU A 108 -11.92 9.03 -6.20
N ILE A 109 -11.85 9.03 -4.86
CA ILE A 109 -11.32 7.89 -4.10
C ILE A 109 -12.13 6.61 -4.35
N PRO A 110 -13.46 6.57 -4.26
CA PRO A 110 -14.24 5.38 -4.61
C PRO A 110 -14.02 4.91 -6.05
N ILE A 111 -13.96 5.83 -7.02
CA ILE A 111 -13.70 5.49 -8.44
C ILE A 111 -12.33 4.83 -8.59
N LEU A 112 -11.31 5.37 -7.95
CA LEU A 112 -9.96 4.78 -7.99
C LEU A 112 -9.91 3.41 -7.27
N LEU A 113 -10.59 3.26 -6.14
CA LEU A 113 -10.70 1.96 -5.44
C LEU A 113 -11.35 0.91 -6.35
N ILE A 114 -12.44 1.27 -7.04
CA ILE A 114 -13.13 0.42 -8.00
C ILE A 114 -12.21 0.06 -9.17
N SER A 115 -11.52 1.03 -9.75
CA SER A 115 -10.61 0.82 -10.88
C SER A 115 -9.47 -0.15 -10.53
N VAL A 116 -8.87 0.00 -9.35
CA VAL A 116 -7.82 -0.90 -8.86
C VAL A 116 -8.36 -2.32 -8.65
N ALA A 117 -9.54 -2.46 -8.09
CA ALA A 117 -10.14 -3.76 -7.89
C ALA A 117 -10.49 -4.45 -9.23
N ILE A 118 -11.05 -3.73 -10.21
CA ILE A 118 -11.30 -4.25 -11.56
C ILE A 118 -9.99 -4.70 -12.21
N PHE A 119 -8.93 -3.90 -12.09
CA PHE A 119 -7.61 -4.24 -12.60
C PHE A 119 -7.13 -5.60 -12.05
N PHE A 120 -7.26 -5.83 -10.73
CA PHE A 120 -6.85 -7.12 -10.11
C PHE A 120 -7.74 -8.29 -10.50
N ILE A 121 -9.03 -8.06 -10.80
CA ILE A 121 -9.93 -9.11 -11.32
C ILE A 121 -9.49 -9.57 -12.72
N LEU A 122 -9.22 -8.61 -13.59
CA LEU A 122 -8.91 -8.88 -15.00
C LEU A 122 -7.51 -9.50 -15.15
N ASN A 123 -6.54 -9.10 -14.33
CA ASN A 123 -5.15 -9.56 -14.40
C ASN A 123 -4.88 -10.80 -13.52
N ARG A 124 -5.57 -11.89 -13.81
CA ARG A 124 -5.48 -13.15 -13.04
C ARG A 124 -4.14 -13.88 -13.15
N GLN A 125 -3.38 -13.73 -14.23
CA GLN A 125 -2.10 -14.40 -14.43
C GLN A 125 -1.13 -13.54 -15.23
N VAL A 126 -0.07 -13.06 -14.58
CA VAL A 126 1.06 -12.47 -15.27
C VAL A 126 2.05 -13.58 -15.62
N LYS A 127 1.99 -14.08 -16.86
CA LYS A 127 2.96 -15.04 -17.42
C LYS A 127 3.87 -14.40 -18.48
N THR A 128 3.81 -13.08 -18.64
CA THR A 128 4.54 -12.37 -19.68
C THR A 128 5.92 -11.98 -19.14
N ASP A 129 6.96 -12.47 -19.82
CA ASP A 129 8.33 -12.02 -19.60
C ASP A 129 8.60 -10.81 -20.50
N LEU A 130 8.75 -9.65 -19.89
CA LEU A 130 9.09 -8.39 -20.56
C LEU A 130 10.51 -7.93 -20.21
N SER A 131 11.40 -8.83 -19.82
CA SER A 131 12.77 -8.49 -19.44
C SER A 131 13.53 -7.77 -20.56
N ILE A 132 13.19 -8.02 -21.83
CA ILE A 132 13.73 -7.32 -23.01
C ILE A 132 13.41 -5.81 -22.97
N TYR A 133 12.33 -5.40 -22.30
CA TYR A 133 11.93 -4.00 -22.18
C TYR A 133 12.34 -3.38 -20.83
N ILE A 134 13.44 -3.88 -20.24
CA ILE A 134 13.93 -3.45 -18.91
C ILE A 134 14.11 -1.93 -18.79
N VAL A 135 14.31 -1.23 -19.90
CA VAL A 135 14.41 0.24 -19.96
C VAL A 135 13.15 0.93 -19.42
N LEU A 136 11.98 0.30 -19.57
CA LEU A 136 10.70 0.82 -19.09
C LEU A 136 10.53 0.72 -17.57
N LEU A 137 11.33 -0.10 -16.90
CA LEU A 137 11.25 -0.31 -15.45
C LEU A 137 11.42 1.00 -14.67
N THR A 138 12.38 1.83 -15.06
CA THR A 138 12.70 3.10 -14.39
C THR A 138 11.52 4.09 -14.41
N PRO A 139 10.94 4.46 -15.58
CA PRO A 139 9.77 5.33 -15.61
C PRO A 139 8.53 4.71 -14.95
N LEU A 140 8.33 3.40 -15.04
CA LEU A 140 7.19 2.73 -14.38
C LEU A 140 7.30 2.77 -12.85
N ILE A 141 8.50 2.63 -12.27
CA ILE A 141 8.70 2.80 -10.83
C ILE A 141 8.31 4.21 -10.39
N PHE A 142 8.74 5.24 -11.13
CA PHE A 142 8.34 6.62 -10.84
C PHE A 142 6.83 6.80 -10.92
N LEU A 143 6.17 6.29 -11.97
CA LEU A 143 4.72 6.40 -12.15
C LEU A 143 3.93 5.66 -11.08
N ILE A 144 4.38 4.46 -10.65
CA ILE A 144 3.75 3.75 -9.54
C ILE A 144 3.98 4.49 -8.22
N GLY A 145 5.18 5.06 -8.02
CA GLY A 145 5.43 5.95 -6.87
C GLY A 145 4.53 7.18 -6.88
N PHE A 146 4.38 7.84 -8.03
CA PHE A 146 3.45 8.96 -8.19
C PHE A 146 2.00 8.56 -7.84
N TYR A 147 1.54 7.43 -8.38
CA TYR A 147 0.23 6.88 -8.04
C TYR A 147 0.09 6.63 -6.53
N ASP A 148 1.13 6.11 -5.88
CA ASP A 148 1.12 5.86 -4.44
C ASP A 148 1.00 7.17 -3.63
N GLY A 149 1.72 8.20 -4.01
CA GLY A 149 1.61 9.51 -3.39
C GLY A 149 0.27 10.19 -3.62
N PHE A 150 -0.31 10.00 -4.79
CA PHE A 150 -1.62 10.57 -5.16
C PHE A 150 -2.78 9.84 -4.48
N PHE A 151 -2.72 8.50 -4.39
CA PHE A 151 -3.82 7.68 -3.88
C PHE A 151 -3.34 6.54 -2.98
N GLY A 152 -2.56 5.58 -3.51
CA GLY A 152 -1.83 4.55 -2.77
C GLY A 152 -2.43 3.15 -2.71
N PRO A 153 -3.75 2.93 -2.55
CA PRO A 153 -4.29 1.58 -2.45
C PRO A 153 -3.89 0.68 -3.62
N GLY A 154 -3.32 -0.50 -3.33
CA GLY A 154 -2.88 -1.46 -4.36
C GLY A 154 -1.44 -1.30 -4.86
N THR A 155 -0.74 -0.23 -4.53
CA THR A 155 0.63 0.06 -4.99
C THR A 155 1.61 -1.08 -4.75
N GLY A 156 1.55 -1.71 -3.58
CA GLY A 156 2.42 -2.85 -3.27
C GLY A 156 2.31 -3.97 -4.28
N SER A 157 1.08 -4.30 -4.69
CA SER A 157 0.83 -5.34 -5.70
C SER A 157 1.32 -4.92 -7.10
N PHE A 158 1.20 -3.63 -7.47
CA PHE A 158 1.74 -3.12 -8.73
C PHE A 158 3.27 -3.25 -8.79
N PHE A 159 3.97 -2.91 -7.71
CA PHE A 159 5.41 -3.12 -7.63
C PHE A 159 5.78 -4.61 -7.71
N VAL A 160 5.06 -5.51 -7.02
CA VAL A 160 5.31 -6.96 -7.11
C VAL A 160 5.20 -7.42 -8.56
N MET A 161 4.11 -7.05 -9.26
CA MET A 161 3.90 -7.41 -10.66
C MET A 161 5.01 -6.87 -11.56
N LEU A 162 5.44 -5.62 -11.34
CA LEU A 162 6.50 -4.98 -12.10
C LEU A 162 7.80 -5.79 -12.04
N PHE A 163 8.22 -6.21 -10.86
CA PHE A 163 9.48 -6.96 -10.67
C PHE A 163 9.37 -8.40 -11.17
N LEU A 164 8.21 -9.04 -11.04
CA LEU A 164 7.95 -10.36 -11.63
C LEU A 164 8.11 -10.33 -13.16
N ILE A 165 7.56 -9.29 -13.82
CA ILE A 165 7.50 -9.20 -15.29
C ILE A 165 8.84 -8.75 -15.89
N PHE A 166 9.47 -7.72 -15.31
CA PHE A 166 10.63 -7.06 -15.91
C PHE A 166 11.98 -7.59 -15.40
N LYS A 167 12.00 -8.23 -14.23
CA LYS A 167 13.24 -8.70 -13.60
C LYS A 167 13.30 -10.20 -13.41
N ASN A 168 12.24 -10.94 -13.76
CA ASN A 168 12.15 -12.39 -13.52
C ASN A 168 12.53 -12.80 -12.09
N GLN A 169 12.27 -11.91 -11.11
CA GLN A 169 12.48 -12.20 -9.70
C GLN A 169 11.46 -13.24 -9.21
N THR A 170 11.83 -14.00 -8.20
CA THR A 170 10.86 -14.83 -7.48
C THR A 170 9.77 -13.95 -6.86
N LEU A 171 8.61 -14.53 -6.56
CA LEU A 171 7.51 -13.79 -5.94
C LEU A 171 7.93 -13.18 -4.59
N LEU A 172 8.76 -13.87 -3.83
CA LEU A 172 9.25 -13.41 -2.53
C LEU A 172 10.25 -12.24 -2.67
N GLU A 173 11.18 -12.31 -3.64
CA GLU A 173 12.10 -11.20 -3.94
C GLU A 173 11.37 -9.98 -4.48
N SER A 174 10.38 -10.19 -5.37
CA SER A 174 9.52 -9.12 -5.89
C SER A 174 8.73 -8.45 -4.77
N THR A 175 8.21 -9.25 -3.82
CA THR A 175 7.52 -8.72 -2.64
C THR A 175 8.49 -7.92 -1.76
N ALA A 176 9.69 -8.43 -1.51
CA ALA A 176 10.70 -7.73 -0.72
C ALA A 176 11.07 -6.36 -1.32
N THR A 177 11.35 -6.35 -2.63
CA THR A 177 11.67 -5.10 -3.36
C THR A 177 10.47 -4.14 -3.35
N SER A 178 9.26 -4.66 -3.58
CA SER A 178 8.02 -3.89 -3.48
C SER A 178 7.87 -3.20 -2.13
N LYS A 179 8.13 -3.89 -1.00
CA LYS A 179 8.00 -3.28 0.33
C LYS A 179 9.00 -2.17 0.58
N LEU A 180 10.21 -2.29 0.05
CA LEU A 180 11.19 -1.21 0.12
C LEU A 180 10.73 0.03 -0.66
N LEU A 181 10.21 -0.14 -1.87
CA LEU A 181 9.73 0.96 -2.70
C LEU A 181 8.45 1.59 -2.12
N ASN A 182 7.57 0.75 -1.59
CA ASN A 182 6.35 1.20 -0.95
C ASN A 182 6.63 1.94 0.37
N PHE A 183 7.68 1.56 1.10
CA PHE A 183 8.18 2.37 2.22
C PHE A 183 8.67 3.74 1.74
N ALA A 184 9.46 3.80 0.67
CA ALA A 184 9.95 5.06 0.12
C ALA A 184 8.80 6.01 -0.25
N SER A 185 7.80 5.51 -0.96
CA SER A 185 6.65 6.31 -1.40
C SER A 185 5.74 6.73 -0.24
N ASN A 186 5.44 5.83 0.69
CA ASN A 186 4.63 6.17 1.87
C ASN A 186 5.33 7.20 2.76
N PHE A 187 6.64 7.05 2.96
CA PHE A 187 7.42 7.96 3.78
C PHE A 187 7.52 9.37 3.15
N ALA A 188 7.70 9.44 1.82
CA ALA A 188 7.67 10.72 1.10
C ALA A 188 6.32 11.43 1.24
N ALA A 189 5.23 10.68 1.00
CA ALA A 189 3.88 11.22 1.13
C ALA A 189 3.55 11.63 2.57
N PHE A 190 3.94 10.82 3.56
CA PHE A 190 3.77 11.13 4.97
C PHE A 190 4.42 12.48 5.34
N ILE A 191 5.68 12.71 4.95
CA ILE A 191 6.37 13.98 5.25
C ILE A 191 5.55 15.16 4.72
N ILE A 192 5.09 15.10 3.47
CA ILE A 192 4.36 16.19 2.84
C ILE A 192 3.01 16.41 3.52
N PHE A 193 2.22 15.35 3.77
CA PHE A 193 0.95 15.47 4.46
C PHE A 193 1.09 15.95 5.91
N ALA A 194 2.15 15.54 6.62
CA ALA A 194 2.45 16.00 7.96
C ALA A 194 2.76 17.50 8.00
N LEU A 195 3.57 18.00 7.05
CA LEU A 195 3.86 19.43 6.92
C LEU A 195 2.63 20.26 6.57
N GLN A 196 1.65 19.66 5.89
CA GLN A 196 0.38 20.31 5.53
C GLN A 196 -0.71 20.18 6.60
N GLY A 197 -0.45 19.45 7.72
CA GLY A 197 -1.42 19.26 8.80
C GLY A 197 -2.50 18.21 8.55
N TYR A 198 -2.34 17.34 7.54
CA TYR A 198 -3.32 16.30 7.19
C TYR A 198 -3.09 14.96 7.91
N VAL A 199 -2.47 14.94 9.09
CA VAL A 199 -2.23 13.73 9.89
C VAL A 199 -2.93 13.85 11.24
N ILE A 200 -3.82 12.90 11.57
CA ILE A 200 -4.35 12.74 12.94
C ILE A 200 -3.31 11.91 13.71
N TRP A 201 -2.46 12.59 14.48
CA TRP A 201 -1.30 11.97 15.13
C TRP A 201 -1.69 10.87 16.10
N GLU A 202 -2.69 11.10 16.95
CA GLU A 202 -3.15 10.12 17.94
C GLU A 202 -3.63 8.83 17.28
N LEU A 203 -4.57 8.93 16.33
CA LEU A 203 -5.07 7.81 15.56
C LEU A 203 -3.95 7.14 14.75
N GLY A 204 -3.10 7.94 14.12
CA GLY A 204 -1.98 7.47 13.32
C GLY A 204 -1.01 6.62 14.13
N ILE A 205 -0.67 7.01 15.36
CA ILE A 205 0.20 6.25 16.26
C ILE A 205 -0.45 4.91 16.64
N ILE A 206 -1.73 4.92 17.00
CA ILE A 206 -2.47 3.69 17.33
C ILE A 206 -2.48 2.74 16.14
N MET A 207 -2.81 3.24 14.95
CA MET A 207 -2.80 2.45 13.71
C MET A 207 -1.39 2.02 13.31
N ALA A 208 -0.34 2.82 13.57
CA ALA A 208 1.05 2.44 13.29
C ALA A 208 1.51 1.28 14.18
N ILE A 209 1.14 1.24 15.46
CA ILE A 209 1.42 0.10 16.36
C ILE A 209 0.75 -1.17 15.83
N GLY A 210 -0.53 -1.10 15.46
CA GLY A 210 -1.24 -2.20 14.81
C GLY A 210 -0.56 -2.60 13.49
N GLY A 211 -0.18 -1.61 12.68
CA GLY A 211 0.51 -1.78 11.42
C GLY A 211 1.86 -2.50 11.54
N ILE A 212 2.70 -2.11 12.51
CA ILE A 212 3.97 -2.79 12.81
C ILE A 212 3.72 -4.25 13.18
N THR A 213 2.74 -4.50 14.06
CA THR A 213 2.40 -5.86 14.52
C THR A 213 1.94 -6.72 13.34
N GLY A 214 0.97 -6.24 12.55
CA GLY A 214 0.47 -6.95 11.38
C GLY A 214 1.56 -7.20 10.34
N ALA A 215 2.36 -6.19 10.02
CA ALA A 215 3.44 -6.28 9.04
C ALA A 215 4.56 -7.25 9.46
N TYR A 216 4.92 -7.27 10.74
CA TYR A 216 5.89 -8.22 11.26
C TYR A 216 5.39 -9.67 11.13
N LEU A 217 4.17 -9.94 11.56
CA LEU A 217 3.56 -11.27 11.49
C LEU A 217 3.36 -11.72 10.05
N GLY A 218 2.87 -10.84 9.17
CA GLY A 218 2.62 -11.16 7.77
C GLY A 218 3.90 -11.43 6.98
N SER A 219 4.90 -10.55 7.08
CA SER A 219 6.19 -10.75 6.39
C SER A 219 6.93 -12.00 6.90
N LYS A 220 6.90 -12.28 8.21
CA LYS A 220 7.45 -13.51 8.79
C LYS A 220 6.73 -14.75 8.26
N SER A 221 5.42 -14.70 8.13
CA SER A 221 4.60 -15.78 7.55
C SER A 221 4.91 -15.99 6.07
N ALA A 222 5.04 -14.92 5.28
CA ALA A 222 5.42 -14.98 3.87
C ALA A 222 6.81 -15.60 3.68
N ILE A 223 7.79 -15.21 4.49
CA ILE A 223 9.15 -15.78 4.45
C ILE A 223 9.13 -17.28 4.78
N LYS A 224 8.34 -17.68 5.78
CA LYS A 224 8.27 -19.08 6.21
C LYS A 224 7.53 -19.99 5.23
N VAL A 225 6.44 -19.52 4.64
CA VAL A 225 5.52 -20.32 3.81
C VAL A 225 5.78 -20.12 2.30
N GLY A 226 6.32 -18.96 1.91
CA GLY A 226 6.63 -18.61 0.53
C GLY A 226 5.40 -18.45 -0.36
N ASP A 227 5.53 -18.82 -1.62
CA ASP A 227 4.51 -18.66 -2.67
C ASP A 227 3.16 -19.29 -2.32
N LYS A 228 3.16 -20.35 -1.52
CA LYS A 228 1.92 -21.02 -1.08
C LYS A 228 1.00 -20.12 -0.25
N LEU A 229 1.56 -19.12 0.44
CA LEU A 229 0.80 -18.13 1.19
C LEU A 229 0.52 -16.87 0.36
N ILE A 230 1.51 -16.40 -0.39
CA ILE A 230 1.42 -15.12 -1.10
C ILE A 230 0.36 -15.19 -2.21
N ARG A 231 0.38 -16.26 -3.03
CA ARG A 231 -0.57 -16.40 -4.16
C ARG A 231 -2.04 -16.41 -3.73
N PRO A 232 -2.50 -17.26 -2.78
CA PRO A 232 -3.91 -17.26 -2.39
C PRO A 232 -4.34 -15.94 -1.74
N ILE A 233 -3.49 -15.29 -0.96
CA ILE A 233 -3.81 -13.99 -0.35
C ILE A 233 -3.99 -12.92 -1.44
N LEU A 234 -3.12 -12.86 -2.45
CA LEU A 234 -3.30 -11.97 -3.60
C LEU A 234 -4.66 -12.20 -4.28
N VAL A 235 -5.04 -13.46 -4.51
CA VAL A 235 -6.31 -13.82 -5.13
C VAL A 235 -7.49 -13.46 -4.24
N VAL A 236 -7.45 -13.81 -2.95
CA VAL A 236 -8.54 -13.53 -1.99
C VAL A 236 -8.74 -12.03 -1.82
N VAL A 237 -7.67 -11.25 -1.65
CA VAL A 237 -7.74 -9.79 -1.56
C VAL A 237 -8.37 -9.22 -2.82
N SER A 238 -7.96 -9.67 -4.00
CA SER A 238 -8.53 -9.24 -5.27
C SER A 238 -10.03 -9.56 -5.38
N ILE A 239 -10.46 -10.75 -4.92
CA ILE A 239 -11.86 -11.16 -4.94
C ILE A 239 -12.70 -10.36 -3.93
N LEU A 240 -12.22 -10.20 -2.69
CA LEU A 240 -12.94 -9.45 -1.66
C LEU A 240 -13.16 -7.99 -2.06
N LEU A 241 -12.15 -7.38 -2.69
CA LEU A 241 -12.27 -6.04 -3.25
C LEU A 241 -13.32 -5.98 -4.37
N SER A 242 -13.34 -7.02 -5.20
CA SER A 242 -14.30 -7.16 -6.29
C SER A 242 -15.75 -7.29 -5.80
N LEU A 243 -15.97 -8.14 -4.80
CA LEU A 243 -17.30 -8.37 -4.22
C LEU A 243 -17.83 -7.11 -3.53
N ARG A 244 -16.99 -6.39 -2.80
CA ARG A 244 -17.37 -5.12 -2.16
C ARG A 244 -17.92 -4.10 -3.16
N ILE A 245 -17.36 -4.08 -4.38
CA ILE A 245 -17.77 -3.16 -5.45
C ILE A 245 -19.09 -3.57 -6.07
N LEU A 246 -19.34 -4.87 -6.21
CA LEU A 246 -20.60 -5.39 -6.76
C LEU A 246 -21.80 -5.15 -5.83
N PHE A 247 -21.56 -4.97 -4.52
CA PHE A 247 -22.59 -4.82 -3.49
C PHE A 247 -22.57 -3.44 -2.79
N SER A 248 -21.78 -2.47 -3.27
CA SER A 248 -21.78 -1.07 -2.85
C SER A 248 -22.52 -0.19 -3.84
#